data_f5904bfe11d584784df281d19587cc46
#
_entry.id   f5904bfe11d584784df281d19587cc46
#
_cell.length_a   1.000
_cell.length_b   1.000
_cell.length_c   1.000
_cell.angle_alpha   90.00
_cell.angle_beta   90.00
_cell.angle_gamma   90.00
#
_symmetry.space_group_name_H-M   'P 1'
#
loop_
_entity.id
_entity.type
_entity.pdbx_description
1 polymer ?
#
loop_
_entity_poly.entity_id
_entity_poly.type
_entity_poly.pdbx_seq_one_letter_code
_entity_poly.pdbx_strand_id
1 'polypeptide(L)'
;MSVPIKFVWFPQIIGFVRNTLGAGKCDLVMGTVAGDEVMETTSPYYYTSYVIVYRKDAGWNFTNFDDPRLKPLHFGVIAGTPPGNLLVRHGLMVNAKPYQLTVDTRYESPSQEMIQDIADAKIDAGLLWGPLAGYYVRSGHLPLQVTVLASEPQAPRMAYHIAMGVRASAPQWRRRINAAVQKHHDEITAILTEYGVPLLDEQDAPLVK
;
A
#
# COMPACT_ATOMS: atom_id res chain seq x y z
N MET A 1 17.56 -8.82 -17.96
CA MET A 1 17.52 -8.10 -19.26
C MET A 1 18.54 -6.98 -19.19
N SER A 2 19.43 -6.86 -20.17
CA SER A 2 20.33 -5.70 -20.24
C SER A 2 19.65 -4.58 -21.04
N VAL A 3 18.76 -3.84 -20.41
CA VAL A 3 18.06 -2.69 -21.02
C VAL A 3 18.28 -1.48 -20.14
N PRO A 4 18.62 -0.32 -20.68
CA PRO A 4 18.73 0.89 -19.87
C PRO A 4 17.38 1.27 -19.30
N ILE A 5 17.36 1.64 -18.02
CA ILE A 5 16.15 2.07 -17.31
C ILE A 5 16.16 3.59 -17.21
N LYS A 6 15.04 4.22 -17.58
CA LYS A 6 14.78 5.63 -17.36
C LYS A 6 13.51 5.80 -16.53
N PHE A 7 13.61 6.50 -15.41
CA PHE A 7 12.45 6.82 -14.59
C PHE A 7 11.69 8.02 -15.11
N VAL A 8 10.37 7.92 -15.15
CA VAL A 8 9.43 8.99 -15.47
C VAL A 8 8.55 9.21 -14.24
N TRP A 9 8.77 10.32 -13.56
CA TRP A 9 7.99 10.71 -12.39
C TRP A 9 6.79 11.54 -12.81
N PHE A 10 5.60 11.14 -12.35
CA PHE A 10 4.35 11.84 -12.64
C PHE A 10 3.44 11.73 -11.41
N PRO A 11 2.71 12.81 -11.02
CA PRO A 11 1.78 12.75 -9.91
C PRO A 11 0.71 11.67 -10.11
N GLN A 12 0.42 10.90 -9.08
CA GLN A 12 -0.66 9.91 -9.09
C GLN A 12 -2.03 10.59 -8.93
N ILE A 13 -2.51 11.18 -10.01
CA ILE A 13 -3.79 11.89 -10.12
C ILE A 13 -4.68 11.22 -11.17
N ILE A 14 -5.93 11.67 -11.26
CA ILE A 14 -6.85 11.26 -12.32
C ILE A 14 -6.18 11.45 -13.70
N GLY A 15 -6.20 10.38 -14.51
CA GLY A 15 -5.57 10.37 -15.83
C GLY A 15 -4.07 10.03 -15.83
N PHE A 16 -3.51 9.56 -14.70
CA PHE A 16 -2.11 9.13 -14.61
C PHE A 16 -1.73 8.19 -15.77
N VAL A 17 -2.46 7.09 -15.96
CA VAL A 17 -2.17 6.10 -17.01
C VAL A 17 -2.26 6.71 -18.41
N ARG A 18 -3.30 7.48 -18.67
CA ARG A 18 -3.48 8.18 -19.97
C ARG A 18 -2.32 9.12 -20.29
N ASN A 19 -1.86 9.87 -19.29
CA ASN A 19 -0.83 10.90 -19.46
C ASN A 19 0.62 10.36 -19.39
N THR A 20 0.79 9.08 -19.04
CA THR A 20 2.11 8.41 -18.94
C THR A 20 2.20 7.24 -19.93
N LEU A 21 1.69 6.08 -19.56
CA LEU A 21 1.73 4.85 -20.35
C LEU A 21 1.01 5.01 -21.71
N GLY A 22 -0.20 5.58 -21.69
CA GLY A 22 -1.02 5.84 -22.88
C GLY A 22 -0.40 6.87 -23.81
N ALA A 23 0.27 7.88 -23.27
CA ALA A 23 0.98 8.89 -24.03
C ALA A 23 2.39 8.46 -24.50
N GLY A 24 2.79 7.21 -24.26
CA GLY A 24 4.10 6.69 -24.65
C GLY A 24 5.29 7.29 -23.89
N LYS A 25 5.07 7.94 -22.76
CA LYS A 25 6.14 8.51 -21.93
C LYS A 25 6.90 7.46 -21.12
N CYS A 26 6.27 6.33 -20.83
CA CYS A 26 6.88 5.16 -20.22
C CYS A 26 6.36 3.88 -20.88
N ASP A 27 7.05 2.77 -20.65
CA ASP A 27 6.71 1.44 -21.19
C ASP A 27 6.21 0.50 -20.11
N LEU A 28 6.32 0.92 -18.86
CA LEU A 28 5.96 0.13 -17.68
C LEU A 28 5.50 1.04 -16.54
N VAL A 29 4.44 0.65 -15.87
CA VAL A 29 3.98 1.22 -14.60
C VAL A 29 4.32 0.21 -13.49
N MET A 30 5.07 0.65 -12.47
CA MET A 30 5.65 -0.21 -11.45
C MET A 30 4.67 -0.49 -10.34
N GLY A 31 3.64 -0.78 -10.24
CA GLY A 31 2.75 -1.05 -9.10
C GLY A 31 1.32 -0.63 -9.42
N THR A 32 0.59 -1.59 -9.91
CA THR A 32 -0.85 -1.48 -10.07
C THR A 32 -1.52 -2.74 -9.52
N VAL A 33 -2.81 -2.69 -9.31
CA VAL A 33 -3.56 -3.89 -8.92
C VAL A 33 -3.65 -4.83 -10.13
N ALA A 34 -3.40 -6.11 -9.91
CA ALA A 34 -3.55 -7.12 -10.96
C ALA A 34 -4.99 -7.14 -11.48
N GLY A 35 -5.16 -7.14 -12.80
CA GLY A 35 -6.47 -7.08 -13.45
C GLY A 35 -7.06 -5.66 -13.51
N ASP A 36 -6.22 -4.63 -13.40
CA ASP A 36 -6.63 -3.24 -13.62
C ASP A 36 -7.29 -3.07 -15.00
N GLU A 37 -8.42 -2.35 -15.06
CA GLU A 37 -9.20 -2.21 -16.30
C GLU A 37 -8.64 -1.15 -17.26
N VAL A 38 -7.75 -0.28 -16.77
CA VAL A 38 -7.22 0.86 -17.55
C VAL A 38 -5.98 0.48 -18.36
N MET A 39 -5.30 -0.61 -17.97
CA MET A 39 -4.10 -1.10 -18.63
C MET A 39 -4.00 -2.62 -18.53
N GLU A 40 -3.25 -3.25 -19.43
CA GLU A 40 -2.89 -4.65 -19.30
C GLU A 40 -1.91 -4.84 -18.15
N THR A 41 -2.06 -5.92 -17.38
CA THR A 41 -1.18 -6.21 -16.25
C THR A 41 -0.36 -7.47 -16.45
N THR A 42 0.82 -7.49 -15.85
CA THR A 42 1.60 -8.73 -15.67
C THR A 42 0.90 -9.67 -14.69
N SER A 43 1.44 -10.87 -14.50
CA SER A 43 1.15 -11.65 -13.29
C SER A 43 1.58 -10.85 -12.05
N PRO A 44 0.91 -11.03 -10.91
CA PRO A 44 1.34 -10.40 -9.66
C PRO A 44 2.78 -10.78 -9.32
N TYR A 45 3.53 -9.87 -8.74
CA TYR A 45 4.89 -10.13 -8.30
C TYR A 45 5.08 -9.97 -6.79
N TYR A 46 4.06 -9.44 -6.10
CA TYR A 46 3.89 -9.54 -4.65
C TYR A 46 2.44 -9.30 -4.25
N TYR A 47 2.15 -9.68 -3.02
CA TYR A 47 0.85 -9.52 -2.38
C TYR A 47 1.03 -8.73 -1.11
N THR A 48 0.14 -7.79 -0.84
CA THR A 48 0.23 -6.90 0.32
C THR A 48 -1.14 -6.38 0.71
N SER A 49 -1.23 -5.65 1.82
CA SER A 49 -2.50 -5.20 2.37
C SER A 49 -2.40 -3.77 2.90
N TYR A 50 -3.56 -3.18 3.17
CA TYR A 50 -3.64 -2.11 4.15
C TYR A 50 -3.25 -2.62 5.52
N VAL A 51 -2.71 -1.74 6.34
CA VAL A 51 -2.21 -2.04 7.68
C VAL A 51 -2.73 -1.04 8.68
N ILE A 52 -2.71 -1.42 9.96
CA ILE A 52 -2.77 -0.49 11.07
C ILE A 52 -1.37 -0.34 11.68
N VAL A 53 -1.01 0.91 11.96
CA VAL A 53 0.27 1.27 12.59
C VAL A 53 -0.01 1.96 13.91
N TYR A 54 0.74 1.61 14.93
CA TYR A 54 0.61 2.15 16.29
C TYR A 54 1.93 2.02 17.05
N ARG A 55 2.08 2.74 18.16
CA ARG A 55 3.29 2.64 18.99
C ARG A 55 3.40 1.29 19.68
N LYS A 56 4.58 0.71 19.70
CA LYS A 56 4.85 -0.60 20.32
C LYS A 56 4.57 -0.64 21.82
N ASP A 57 4.77 0.49 22.51
CA ASP A 57 4.57 0.65 23.94
C ASP A 57 3.11 0.87 24.33
N ALA A 58 2.22 1.10 23.38
CA ALA A 58 0.80 1.35 23.64
C ALA A 58 0.03 0.10 24.13
N GLY A 59 0.58 -1.11 23.91
CA GLY A 59 -0.04 -2.36 24.37
C GLY A 59 -1.36 -2.69 23.68
N TRP A 60 -1.66 -2.08 22.53
CA TRP A 60 -2.89 -2.30 21.79
C TRP A 60 -2.85 -3.62 21.02
N ASN A 61 -4.04 -4.24 20.91
CA ASN A 61 -4.29 -5.37 20.01
C ASN A 61 -5.48 -5.04 19.11
N PHE A 62 -5.20 -4.86 17.82
CA PHE A 62 -6.20 -4.50 16.82
C PHE A 62 -6.74 -5.70 16.03
N THR A 63 -6.83 -6.86 16.64
CA THR A 63 -7.45 -8.05 16.01
C THR A 63 -8.97 -7.99 16.00
N ASN A 64 -9.57 -7.13 16.83
CA ASN A 64 -11.01 -6.94 16.92
C ASN A 64 -11.34 -5.45 17.01
N PHE A 65 -11.90 -4.89 15.94
CA PHE A 65 -12.32 -3.48 15.88
C PHE A 65 -13.62 -3.18 16.62
N ASP A 66 -14.36 -4.18 17.09
CA ASP A 66 -15.54 -4.01 17.96
C ASP A 66 -15.18 -3.79 19.43
N ASP A 67 -13.89 -3.84 19.78
CA ASP A 67 -13.45 -3.60 21.16
C ASP A 67 -13.81 -2.18 21.61
N PRO A 68 -14.65 -2.03 22.67
CA PRO A 68 -15.06 -0.71 23.16
C PRO A 68 -13.90 0.21 23.57
N ARG A 69 -12.74 -0.36 23.92
CA ARG A 69 -11.55 0.38 24.32
C ARG A 69 -10.94 1.18 23.17
N LEU A 70 -11.30 0.85 21.92
CA LEU A 70 -10.85 1.57 20.74
C LEU A 70 -11.64 2.87 20.48
N LYS A 71 -12.85 3.00 21.02
CA LYS A 71 -13.73 4.16 20.79
C LYS A 71 -13.13 5.51 21.17
N PRO A 72 -12.36 5.65 22.27
CA PRO A 72 -11.76 6.93 22.63
C PRO A 72 -10.50 7.24 21.82
N LEU A 73 -9.95 6.31 21.04
CA LEU A 73 -8.70 6.50 20.31
C LEU A 73 -8.86 7.43 19.10
N HIS A 74 -7.78 8.17 18.82
CA HIS A 74 -7.66 9.00 17.62
C HIS A 74 -7.00 8.20 16.51
N PHE A 75 -7.76 7.88 15.47
CA PHE A 75 -7.27 7.16 14.30
C PHE A 75 -6.87 8.12 13.18
N GLY A 76 -5.74 7.86 12.52
CA GLY A 76 -5.43 8.46 11.23
C GLY A 76 -5.96 7.58 10.09
N VAL A 77 -6.51 8.18 9.04
CA VAL A 77 -6.93 7.45 7.84
C VAL A 77 -6.75 8.30 6.59
N ILE A 78 -6.29 7.69 5.49
CA ILE A 78 -6.27 8.37 4.19
C ILE A 78 -7.71 8.41 3.65
N ALA A 79 -8.22 9.62 3.43
CA ALA A 79 -9.60 9.85 2.99
C ALA A 79 -9.88 9.12 1.65
N GLY A 80 -11.05 8.47 1.56
CA GLY A 80 -11.47 7.76 0.34
C GLY A 80 -10.81 6.39 0.14
N THR A 81 -10.05 5.87 1.12
CA THR A 81 -9.46 4.53 1.05
C THR A 81 -10.31 3.49 1.80
N PRO A 82 -10.19 2.18 1.46
CA PRO A 82 -10.92 1.10 2.11
C PRO A 82 -10.93 1.11 3.64
N PRO A 83 -9.80 1.40 4.33
CA PRO A 83 -9.79 1.48 5.80
C PRO A 83 -10.73 2.51 6.40
N GLY A 84 -11.07 3.58 5.67
CA GLY A 84 -12.08 4.53 6.14
C GLY A 84 -13.44 3.89 6.36
N ASN A 85 -13.85 2.99 5.47
CA ASN A 85 -15.10 2.23 5.61
C ASN A 85 -15.06 1.27 6.81
N LEU A 86 -13.88 0.70 7.13
CA LEU A 86 -13.70 -0.13 8.32
C LEU A 86 -13.97 0.70 9.59
N LEU A 87 -13.35 1.89 9.69
CA LEU A 87 -13.59 2.78 10.84
C LEU A 87 -15.05 3.21 10.97
N VAL A 88 -15.73 3.52 9.85
CA VAL A 88 -17.17 3.84 9.85
C VAL A 88 -17.98 2.67 10.36
N ARG A 89 -17.74 1.47 9.87
CA ARG A 89 -18.47 0.24 10.23
C ARG A 89 -18.43 -0.05 11.74
N HIS A 90 -17.27 0.18 12.37
CA HIS A 90 -17.06 -0.05 13.80
C HIS A 90 -17.31 1.18 14.69
N GLY A 91 -17.84 2.29 14.10
CA GLY A 91 -18.13 3.52 14.83
C GLY A 91 -16.89 4.24 15.39
N LEU A 92 -15.74 4.06 14.74
CA LEU A 92 -14.45 4.62 15.15
C LEU A 92 -14.08 5.89 14.37
N MET A 93 -14.93 6.33 13.44
CA MET A 93 -14.66 7.50 12.60
C MET A 93 -14.82 8.84 13.33
N VAL A 94 -15.50 8.86 14.47
CA VAL A 94 -15.85 10.10 15.20
C VAL A 94 -14.59 10.90 15.61
N ASN A 95 -13.53 10.19 16.03
CA ASN A 95 -12.26 10.80 16.46
C ASN A 95 -11.16 10.60 15.40
N ALA A 96 -11.51 10.29 14.14
CA ALA A 96 -10.51 10.07 13.12
C ALA A 96 -10.00 11.37 12.50
N LYS A 97 -8.68 11.51 12.35
CA LYS A 97 -8.02 12.53 11.56
C LYS A 97 -7.91 12.06 10.10
N PRO A 98 -8.59 12.72 9.15
CA PRO A 98 -8.42 12.40 7.73
C PRO A 98 -7.13 13.03 7.19
N TYR A 99 -6.42 12.27 6.35
CA TYR A 99 -5.29 12.74 5.55
C TYR A 99 -5.69 12.72 4.07
N GLN A 100 -5.17 13.65 3.28
CA GLN A 100 -5.56 13.78 1.88
C GLN A 100 -5.03 12.60 1.04
N LEU A 101 -5.88 12.06 0.17
CA LEU A 101 -5.47 11.03 -0.80
C LEU A 101 -4.77 11.65 -2.01
N THR A 102 -5.31 12.75 -2.52
CA THR A 102 -4.84 13.38 -3.75
C THR A 102 -3.96 14.58 -3.45
N VAL A 103 -2.66 14.39 -3.52
CA VAL A 103 -1.63 15.40 -3.33
C VAL A 103 -0.59 15.31 -4.45
N ASP A 104 0.24 16.32 -4.60
CA ASP A 104 1.43 16.20 -5.46
C ASP A 104 2.50 15.38 -4.73
N THR A 105 2.53 14.09 -5.02
CA THR A 105 3.44 13.12 -4.37
C THR A 105 4.92 13.37 -4.62
N ARG A 106 5.28 14.37 -5.42
CA ARG A 106 6.66 14.81 -5.58
C ARG A 106 7.14 15.66 -4.39
N TYR A 107 6.20 16.26 -3.65
CA TYR A 107 6.48 17.23 -2.58
C TYR A 107 5.81 16.87 -1.26
N GLU A 108 4.72 16.12 -1.30
CA GLU A 108 3.91 15.81 -0.12
C GLU A 108 3.71 14.30 0.04
N SER A 109 3.71 13.84 1.28
CA SER A 109 3.41 12.44 1.63
C SER A 109 2.50 12.37 2.86
N PRO A 110 1.17 12.35 2.68
CA PRO A 110 0.23 12.19 3.78
C PRO A 110 0.46 10.93 4.61
N SER A 111 0.97 9.87 3.99
CA SER A 111 1.35 8.64 4.70
C SER A 111 2.54 8.86 5.63
N GLN A 112 3.53 9.63 5.21
CA GLN A 112 4.67 9.99 6.06
C GLN A 112 4.24 10.90 7.21
N GLU A 113 3.39 11.90 6.94
CA GLU A 113 2.80 12.77 7.96
C GLU A 113 2.05 11.94 9.02
N MET A 114 1.19 11.01 8.59
CA MET A 114 0.46 10.12 9.49
C MET A 114 1.41 9.29 10.37
N ILE A 115 2.44 8.69 9.79
CA ILE A 115 3.44 7.91 10.54
C ILE A 115 4.15 8.78 11.58
N GLN A 116 4.50 10.02 11.24
CA GLN A 116 5.11 10.95 12.17
C GLN A 116 4.13 11.36 13.30
N ASP A 117 2.87 11.61 12.97
CA ASP A 117 1.85 11.93 13.98
C ASP A 117 1.61 10.79 14.97
N ILE A 118 1.73 9.52 14.54
CA ILE A 118 1.69 8.36 15.45
C ILE A 118 2.93 8.35 16.35
N ALA A 119 4.11 8.56 15.78
CA ALA A 119 5.36 8.58 16.52
C ALA A 119 5.38 9.70 17.57
N ASP A 120 4.84 10.86 17.23
CA ASP A 120 4.71 12.03 18.10
C ASP A 120 3.55 11.95 19.08
N ALA A 121 2.80 10.85 19.10
CA ALA A 121 1.60 10.65 19.94
C ALA A 121 0.47 11.69 19.72
N LYS A 122 0.40 12.30 18.53
CA LYS A 122 -0.71 13.19 18.15
C LYS A 122 -1.97 12.41 17.76
N ILE A 123 -1.79 11.17 17.28
CA ILE A 123 -2.83 10.17 17.07
C ILE A 123 -2.36 8.83 17.64
N ASP A 124 -3.30 7.95 17.95
CA ASP A 124 -3.02 6.67 18.62
C ASP A 124 -2.63 5.57 17.62
N ALA A 125 -3.31 5.53 16.48
CA ALA A 125 -3.06 4.56 15.42
C ALA A 125 -3.42 5.15 14.05
N GLY A 126 -2.85 4.59 12.98
CA GLY A 126 -3.14 5.00 11.61
C GLY A 126 -3.39 3.83 10.69
N LEU A 127 -4.38 3.96 9.81
CA LEU A 127 -4.71 2.95 8.81
C LEU A 127 -4.30 3.45 7.43
N LEU A 128 -3.33 2.78 6.82
CA LEU A 128 -2.76 3.22 5.54
C LEU A 128 -2.22 2.05 4.71
N TRP A 129 -1.77 2.36 3.51
CA TRP A 129 -1.21 1.38 2.58
C TRP A 129 0.07 0.76 3.12
N GLY A 130 0.11 -0.58 3.20
CA GLY A 130 1.18 -1.35 3.84
C GLY A 130 2.58 -1.05 3.35
N PRO A 131 2.87 -1.03 2.03
CA PRO A 131 4.18 -0.68 1.51
C PRO A 131 4.69 0.68 1.95
N LEU A 132 3.83 1.71 2.01
CA LEU A 132 4.22 3.03 2.50
C LEU A 132 4.46 3.02 4.02
N ALA A 133 3.58 2.36 4.76
CA ALA A 133 3.73 2.19 6.21
C ALA A 133 5.06 1.52 6.58
N GLY A 134 5.31 0.37 5.98
CA GLY A 134 6.53 -0.40 6.23
C GLY A 134 7.79 0.39 5.91
N TYR A 135 7.80 1.06 4.77
CA TYR A 135 8.92 1.90 4.36
C TYR A 135 9.21 3.03 5.35
N TYR A 136 8.22 3.84 5.71
CA TYR A 136 8.45 4.99 6.61
C TYR A 136 8.78 4.57 8.03
N VAL A 137 8.17 3.51 8.54
CA VAL A 137 8.51 2.98 9.88
C VAL A 137 9.95 2.47 9.91
N ARG A 138 10.35 1.73 8.87
CA ARG A 138 11.68 1.12 8.80
C ARG A 138 12.77 2.14 8.51
N SER A 139 12.59 3.01 7.53
CA SER A 139 13.57 4.04 7.17
C SER A 139 13.78 5.07 8.28
N GLY A 140 12.73 5.40 9.04
CA GLY A 140 12.78 6.28 10.19
C GLY A 140 13.25 5.61 11.48
N HIS A 141 13.49 4.29 11.49
CA HIS A 141 13.80 3.51 12.69
C HIS A 141 12.81 3.74 13.83
N LEU A 142 11.53 3.93 13.49
CA LEU A 142 10.51 4.33 14.46
C LEU A 142 10.05 3.14 15.31
N PRO A 143 9.79 3.33 16.63
CA PRO A 143 9.34 2.28 17.53
C PRO A 143 7.84 1.97 17.33
N LEU A 144 7.43 1.78 16.09
CA LEU A 144 6.05 1.53 15.70
C LEU A 144 5.85 0.06 15.31
N GLN A 145 4.65 -0.44 15.58
CA GLN A 145 4.16 -1.74 15.14
C GLN A 145 3.34 -1.57 13.86
N VAL A 146 3.60 -2.42 12.87
CA VAL A 146 2.82 -2.53 11.64
C VAL A 146 2.09 -3.87 11.67
N THR A 147 0.77 -3.85 11.56
CA THR A 147 -0.07 -5.06 11.59
C THR A 147 -1.01 -5.05 10.39
N VAL A 148 -1.04 -6.17 9.66
CA VAL A 148 -1.92 -6.36 8.50
C VAL A 148 -3.38 -6.30 8.94
N LEU A 149 -4.20 -5.56 8.21
CA LEU A 149 -5.64 -5.53 8.42
C LEU A 149 -6.28 -6.80 7.85
N ALA A 150 -6.97 -7.55 8.70
CA ALA A 150 -7.73 -8.70 8.26
C ALA A 150 -8.91 -8.26 7.38
N SER A 151 -9.23 -9.07 6.39
CA SER A 151 -10.44 -8.90 5.60
C SER A 151 -11.65 -9.33 6.42
N GLU A 152 -12.68 -8.50 6.46
CA GLU A 152 -13.95 -8.81 7.13
C GLU A 152 -15.03 -9.15 6.09
N PRO A 153 -15.98 -10.04 6.39
CA PRO A 153 -17.11 -10.31 5.52
C PRO A 153 -17.88 -9.03 5.20
N GLN A 154 -18.19 -8.82 3.93
CA GLN A 154 -18.93 -7.65 3.43
C GLN A 154 -18.23 -6.30 3.64
N ALA A 155 -16.98 -6.28 4.07
CA ALA A 155 -16.14 -5.09 4.10
C ALA A 155 -15.39 -4.92 2.76
N PRO A 156 -14.92 -3.71 2.44
CA PRO A 156 -14.04 -3.51 1.30
C PRO A 156 -12.78 -4.37 1.41
N ARG A 157 -12.26 -4.78 0.26
CA ARG A 157 -11.02 -5.55 0.18
C ARG A 157 -9.86 -4.76 0.80
N MET A 158 -9.07 -5.43 1.65
CA MET A 158 -7.87 -4.85 2.29
C MET A 158 -6.58 -5.35 1.65
N ALA A 159 -6.55 -6.58 1.16
CA ALA A 159 -5.40 -7.21 0.53
C ALA A 159 -5.45 -7.07 -1.00
N TYR A 160 -4.30 -6.88 -1.62
CA TYR A 160 -4.17 -6.65 -3.06
C TYR A 160 -2.99 -7.40 -3.66
N HIS A 161 -3.19 -7.91 -4.86
CA HIS A 161 -2.17 -8.54 -5.68
C HIS A 161 -1.58 -7.47 -6.59
N ILE A 162 -0.29 -7.22 -6.45
CA ILE A 162 0.38 -6.11 -7.14
C ILE A 162 1.14 -6.62 -8.37
N ALA A 163 0.84 -5.99 -9.49
CA ALA A 163 1.37 -6.28 -10.80
C ALA A 163 2.04 -5.06 -11.43
N MET A 164 2.64 -5.23 -12.57
CA MET A 164 3.14 -4.13 -13.39
C MET A 164 2.19 -3.89 -14.57
N GLY A 165 1.92 -2.61 -14.87
CA GLY A 165 1.06 -2.21 -15.97
C GLY A 165 1.83 -2.00 -17.27
N VAL A 166 1.28 -2.47 -18.39
CA VAL A 166 1.81 -2.30 -19.74
C VAL A 166 0.70 -1.88 -20.71
N ARG A 167 1.08 -1.33 -21.88
CA ARG A 167 0.10 -1.05 -22.93
C ARG A 167 -0.53 -2.32 -23.48
N ALA A 168 -1.81 -2.30 -23.77
CA ALA A 168 -2.53 -3.42 -24.39
C ALA A 168 -1.91 -3.82 -25.76
N SER A 169 -1.34 -2.86 -26.47
CA SER A 169 -0.64 -3.10 -27.75
C SER A 169 0.73 -3.78 -27.61
N ALA A 170 1.21 -4.07 -26.40
CA ALA A 170 2.55 -4.59 -26.13
C ALA A 170 2.55 -6.00 -25.47
N PRO A 171 1.88 -7.03 -26.03
CA PRO A 171 1.76 -8.34 -25.38
C PRO A 171 3.10 -9.09 -25.28
N GLN A 172 4.03 -8.84 -26.21
CA GLN A 172 5.38 -9.43 -26.13
C GLN A 172 6.20 -8.80 -25.00
N TRP A 173 6.05 -7.50 -24.77
CA TRP A 173 6.68 -6.80 -23.65
C TRP A 173 6.17 -7.35 -22.30
N ARG A 174 4.85 -7.52 -22.16
CA ARG A 174 4.24 -8.16 -20.99
C ARG A 174 4.85 -9.54 -20.71
N ARG A 175 4.97 -10.40 -21.73
CA ARG A 175 5.58 -11.72 -21.57
C ARG A 175 7.03 -11.66 -21.12
N ARG A 176 7.81 -10.73 -21.65
CA ARG A 176 9.22 -10.53 -21.24
C ARG A 176 9.33 -10.07 -19.80
N ILE A 177 8.45 -9.16 -19.35
CA ILE A 177 8.40 -8.71 -17.95
C ILE A 177 8.00 -9.86 -17.03
N ASN A 178 6.96 -10.63 -17.36
CA ASN A 178 6.57 -11.81 -16.57
C ASN A 178 7.72 -12.79 -16.39
N ALA A 179 8.44 -13.12 -17.46
CA ALA A 179 9.59 -14.01 -17.37
C ALA A 179 10.73 -13.44 -16.50
N ALA A 180 10.95 -12.13 -16.56
CA ALA A 180 11.95 -11.48 -15.72
C ALA A 180 11.54 -11.47 -14.24
N VAL A 181 10.30 -11.14 -13.94
CA VAL A 181 9.74 -11.18 -12.57
C VAL A 181 9.85 -12.59 -11.99
N GLN A 182 9.43 -13.60 -12.74
CA GLN A 182 9.52 -14.99 -12.29
C GLN A 182 10.97 -15.42 -12.02
N LYS A 183 11.90 -15.04 -12.90
CA LYS A 183 13.33 -15.35 -12.75
C LYS A 183 13.97 -14.71 -11.52
N HIS A 184 13.53 -13.50 -11.15
CA HIS A 184 14.09 -12.71 -10.07
C HIS A 184 13.15 -12.60 -8.85
N HIS A 185 12.23 -13.56 -8.70
CA HIS A 185 11.20 -13.52 -7.64
C HIS A 185 11.83 -13.41 -6.25
N ASP A 186 12.82 -14.22 -5.94
CA ASP A 186 13.46 -14.23 -4.62
C ASP A 186 14.20 -12.93 -4.33
N GLU A 187 14.87 -12.35 -5.34
CA GLU A 187 15.55 -11.05 -5.23
C GLU A 187 14.54 -9.93 -4.97
N ILE A 188 13.40 -9.94 -5.68
CA ILE A 188 12.31 -8.97 -5.50
C ILE A 188 11.73 -9.09 -4.09
N THR A 189 11.47 -10.30 -3.63
CA THR A 189 10.94 -10.58 -2.29
C THR A 189 11.92 -10.10 -1.21
N ALA A 190 13.22 -10.34 -1.40
CA ALA A 190 14.25 -9.87 -0.48
C ALA A 190 14.27 -8.33 -0.39
N ILE A 191 14.22 -7.64 -1.52
CA ILE A 191 14.17 -6.17 -1.58
C ILE A 191 12.91 -5.64 -0.88
N LEU A 192 11.73 -6.17 -1.20
CA LEU A 192 10.48 -5.74 -0.58
C LEU A 192 10.51 -5.93 0.95
N THR A 193 11.07 -7.04 1.39
CA THR A 193 11.27 -7.33 2.82
C THR A 193 12.26 -6.35 3.46
N GLU A 194 13.35 -6.03 2.78
CA GLU A 194 14.34 -5.04 3.23
C GLU A 194 13.69 -3.66 3.41
N TYR A 195 12.79 -3.28 2.53
CA TYR A 195 12.03 -2.03 2.62
C TYR A 195 10.86 -2.09 3.62
N GLY A 196 10.65 -3.22 4.30
CA GLY A 196 9.59 -3.36 5.31
C GLY A 196 8.19 -3.56 4.76
N VAL A 197 8.05 -3.90 3.48
CA VAL A 197 6.74 -4.17 2.88
C VAL A 197 6.08 -5.36 3.58
N PRO A 198 4.86 -5.23 4.12
CA PRO A 198 4.13 -6.36 4.69
C PRO A 198 3.66 -7.28 3.56
N LEU A 199 4.38 -8.38 3.39
CA LEU A 199 4.10 -9.36 2.34
C LEU A 199 3.07 -10.39 2.80
N LEU A 200 2.19 -10.77 1.86
CA LEU A 200 1.21 -11.84 2.01
C LEU A 200 1.54 -12.98 1.04
N ASP A 201 0.94 -14.15 1.27
CA ASP A 201 0.93 -15.22 0.30
C ASP A 201 -0.21 -15.04 -0.75
N GLU A 202 -0.35 -16.00 -1.66
CA GLU A 202 -1.40 -15.98 -2.70
C GLU A 202 -2.83 -16.09 -2.13
N GLN A 203 -2.98 -16.52 -0.89
CA GLN A 203 -4.23 -16.65 -0.15
C GLN A 203 -4.50 -15.44 0.76
N ASP A 204 -3.74 -14.35 0.59
CA ASP A 204 -3.83 -13.14 1.40
C ASP A 204 -3.47 -13.35 2.89
N ALA A 205 -2.77 -14.42 3.26
CA ALA A 205 -2.26 -14.63 4.61
C ALA A 205 -0.87 -13.98 4.79
N PRO A 206 -0.59 -13.37 5.95
CA PRO A 206 0.72 -12.76 6.19
C PRO A 206 1.86 -13.80 6.09
N LEU A 207 2.91 -13.45 5.35
CA LEU A 207 4.15 -14.22 5.38
C LEU A 207 4.81 -13.98 6.74
N VAL A 208 4.62 -14.92 7.66
CA VAL A 208 5.21 -14.86 9.00
C VAL A 208 6.72 -15.05 8.88
N LYS A 209 7.47 -14.13 9.47
CA LYS A 209 8.90 -14.31 9.76
C LYS A 209 9.10 -14.57 11.22
#